data_09e6a80d85df875d8cef315bbfed074a
#
_entry.id   09e6a80d85df875d8cef315bbfed074a
#
_cell.length_a   1.000
_cell.length_b   1.000
_cell.length_c   1.000
_cell.angle_alpha   90.00
_cell.angle_beta   90.00
_cell.angle_gamma   90.00
#
_symmetry.space_group_name_H-M   'P 1'
#
loop_
_entity.id
_entity.type
_entity.pdbx_description
1 polymer ?
#
loop_
_entity_poly.entity_id
_entity_poly.type
_entity_poly.pdbx_seq_one_letter_code
_entity_poly.pdbx_strand_id
1 'polypeptide(L)'
;MWIARLQHSMHQPEIKRFGVPALFVAIFLASAGLRVDILSKVEVKQFPDTASYTKKASWPLWGGDGRLGPFGALKNWWLDGRSPTVPFFYKLAGNTSHSIAVFQVCFSILCWGLLALLVARAVQFAWLKPFAFLIVLMFSLSAHIIMWDGIILSDSISFSLMALVIANFFWLLESWHWRKAVLVLVVGLLWAFSRDTNAWLILMLGCSLIIVAALRWSRHYLLIGAAFVMIFGANEISQNYSQRWVMPFINVVGRRILPNPEWTAYFAGLGMPVTPALMRLSGQLAWHQDRAFYKDPALQDFRDWVSSRGKSSYTRFLLSHPAMTLQEPLRNIGALIVPKLDYYGADDAPPILGGAVAEAIYFEKWPMLWGWASGIIFGCASVIAARTRQPRWLMPLLMVALAYPHAALAWHGDANDVGRHALQAGVHLQLGLWILLLFAADMVFANKFRQRAQRLIQIQPGAASV
;
A
#
# COMPACT_ATOMS: atom_id res chain seq x y z
N MET A 1 33.67 26.48 14.16
CA MET A 1 33.18 27.47 15.14
C MET A 1 31.65 27.58 15.17
N TRP A 2 30.94 27.65 14.06
CA TRP A 2 29.45 27.70 14.01
C TRP A 2 28.75 26.45 14.55
N ILE A 3 29.25 25.27 14.21
CA ILE A 3 28.72 23.97 14.69
C ILE A 3 28.90 23.79 16.17
N ALA A 4 30.02 24.30 16.77
CA ALA A 4 30.29 24.24 18.19
C ALA A 4 29.36 25.18 19.00
N ARG A 5 29.01 26.35 18.44
CA ARG A 5 28.03 27.27 19.06
C ARG A 5 26.61 26.72 19.04
N LEU A 6 26.20 26.08 17.94
CA LEU A 6 24.92 25.36 17.82
C LEU A 6 24.84 24.20 18.84
N GLN A 7 25.94 23.46 19.06
CA GLN A 7 26.00 22.40 20.04
C GLN A 7 25.88 22.90 21.48
N HIS A 8 26.47 24.07 21.79
CA HIS A 8 26.42 24.65 23.14
C HIS A 8 25.03 25.24 23.45
N SER A 9 24.38 25.90 22.50
CA SER A 9 23.01 26.42 22.68
C SER A 9 21.97 25.33 22.86
N MET A 10 22.19 24.14 22.27
CA MET A 10 21.26 23.00 22.33
C MET A 10 21.49 22.08 23.55
N HIS A 11 22.51 22.36 24.38
CA HIS A 11 22.69 21.69 25.67
C HIS A 11 21.94 22.39 26.80
N GLN A 12 21.28 23.52 26.56
CA GLN A 12 20.36 24.09 27.53
C GLN A 12 19.14 23.16 27.70
N PRO A 13 18.84 22.70 28.92
CA PRO A 13 17.77 21.74 29.21
C PRO A 13 16.39 22.24 28.75
N GLU A 14 16.17 23.56 28.70
CA GLU A 14 14.93 24.17 28.27
C GLU A 14 14.71 24.07 26.73
N ILE A 15 15.75 24.23 25.91
CA ILE A 15 15.62 24.08 24.42
C ILE A 15 15.35 22.63 24.05
N LYS A 16 15.92 21.65 24.80
CA LYS A 16 15.62 20.23 24.59
C LYS A 16 14.19 19.87 24.97
N ARG A 17 13.60 20.54 25.96
CA ARG A 17 12.28 20.21 26.51
C ARG A 17 11.12 20.68 25.61
N PHE A 18 11.26 21.79 24.93
CA PHE A 18 10.19 22.41 24.12
C PHE A 18 10.51 22.53 22.62
N GLY A 19 11.76 22.68 22.22
CA GLY A 19 12.14 22.99 20.83
C GLY A 19 11.89 21.83 19.85
N VAL A 20 12.21 20.60 20.22
CA VAL A 20 12.03 19.44 19.32
C VAL A 20 10.56 19.08 19.15
N PRO A 21 9.74 18.95 20.21
CA PRO A 21 8.30 18.74 20.07
C PRO A 21 7.60 19.83 19.26
N ALA A 22 7.95 21.10 19.51
CA ALA A 22 7.37 22.23 18.75
C ALA A 22 7.69 22.15 17.25
N LEU A 23 8.90 21.74 16.89
CA LEU A 23 9.27 21.54 15.49
C LEU A 23 8.43 20.43 14.81
N PHE A 24 8.19 19.31 15.50
CA PHE A 24 7.32 18.23 14.95
C PHE A 24 5.89 18.72 14.75
N VAL A 25 5.36 19.47 15.72
CA VAL A 25 4.02 20.05 15.62
C VAL A 25 3.96 21.06 14.47
N ALA A 26 4.95 21.94 14.33
CA ALA A 26 5.01 22.92 13.25
C ALA A 26 5.07 22.24 11.85
N ILE A 27 5.93 21.23 11.68
CA ILE A 27 6.03 20.46 10.41
C ILE A 27 4.70 19.76 10.13
N PHE A 28 4.07 19.14 11.13
CA PHE A 28 2.79 18.47 10.98
C PHE A 28 1.68 19.43 10.57
N LEU A 29 1.54 20.56 11.28
CA LEU A 29 0.52 21.57 10.97
C LEU A 29 0.73 22.20 9.59
N ALA A 30 1.97 22.48 9.21
CA ALA A 30 2.30 22.98 7.87
C ALA A 30 1.92 21.96 6.78
N SER A 31 2.24 20.68 6.99
CA SER A 31 1.87 19.61 6.06
C SER A 31 0.35 19.42 5.96
N ALA A 32 -0.34 19.42 7.09
CA ALA A 32 -1.80 19.31 7.16
C ALA A 32 -2.48 20.53 6.50
N GLY A 33 -2.02 21.74 6.82
CA GLY A 33 -2.53 22.97 6.21
C GLY A 33 -2.34 23.00 4.70
N LEU A 34 -1.15 22.61 4.21
CA LEU A 34 -0.88 22.51 2.78
C LEU A 34 -1.80 21.50 2.10
N ARG A 35 -2.04 20.33 2.73
CA ARG A 35 -2.94 19.31 2.19
C ARG A 35 -4.39 19.80 2.11
N VAL A 36 -4.86 20.50 3.12
CA VAL A 36 -6.20 21.10 3.13
C VAL A 36 -6.31 22.21 2.08
N ASP A 37 -5.31 23.09 1.96
CA ASP A 37 -5.29 24.16 0.96
C ASP A 37 -5.41 23.63 -0.47
N ILE A 38 -4.67 22.55 -0.77
CA ILE A 38 -4.73 21.92 -2.09
C ILE A 38 -6.12 21.37 -2.39
N LEU A 39 -6.67 20.62 -1.45
CA LEU A 39 -7.97 19.97 -1.65
C LEU A 39 -9.11 20.99 -1.68
N SER A 40 -8.96 22.15 -1.05
CA SER A 40 -9.92 23.25 -1.17
C SER A 40 -9.98 23.84 -2.59
N LYS A 41 -8.95 23.64 -3.39
CA LYS A 41 -8.83 24.14 -4.78
C LYS A 41 -9.16 23.09 -5.84
N VAL A 42 -9.32 21.83 -5.45
CA VAL A 42 -9.60 20.71 -6.36
C VAL A 42 -11.07 20.33 -6.27
N GLU A 43 -11.72 20.18 -7.40
CA GLU A 43 -13.09 19.68 -7.46
C GLU A 43 -13.15 18.20 -7.04
N VAL A 44 -14.17 17.83 -6.27
CA VAL A 44 -14.40 16.45 -5.86
C VAL A 44 -14.85 15.63 -7.06
N LYS A 45 -14.03 14.68 -7.48
CA LYS A 45 -14.26 13.85 -8.68
C LYS A 45 -14.97 12.54 -8.33
N GLN A 46 -15.94 12.18 -9.18
CA GLN A 46 -16.63 10.90 -9.15
C GLN A 46 -16.33 10.12 -10.43
N PHE A 47 -16.25 8.81 -10.31
CA PHE A 47 -16.01 7.88 -11.42
C PHE A 47 -17.12 6.82 -11.46
N PRO A 48 -17.26 6.03 -12.54
CA PRO A 48 -18.33 5.02 -12.66
C PRO A 48 -18.41 4.08 -11.45
N ASP A 49 -17.28 3.76 -10.82
CA ASP A 49 -17.21 2.92 -9.63
C ASP A 49 -17.75 3.58 -8.35
N THR A 50 -17.75 4.91 -8.27
CA THR A 50 -18.22 5.67 -7.09
C THR A 50 -19.63 5.25 -6.69
N ALA A 51 -20.54 5.13 -7.69
CA ALA A 51 -21.92 4.76 -7.45
C ALA A 51 -22.07 3.41 -6.71
N SER A 52 -21.18 2.46 -6.98
CA SER A 52 -21.22 1.14 -6.34
C SER A 52 -20.77 1.19 -4.87
N TYR A 53 -19.82 2.07 -4.52
CA TYR A 53 -19.39 2.28 -3.13
C TYR A 53 -20.45 3.02 -2.31
N THR A 54 -20.99 4.12 -2.85
CA THR A 54 -22.00 4.93 -2.16
C THR A 54 -23.33 4.18 -2.00
N LYS A 55 -23.73 3.39 -3.02
CA LYS A 55 -24.88 2.48 -2.92
C LYS A 55 -24.71 1.48 -1.76
N LYS A 56 -23.55 0.83 -1.64
CA LYS A 56 -23.30 -0.09 -0.53
C LYS A 56 -23.21 0.65 0.80
N ALA A 57 -22.68 1.85 0.85
CA ALA A 57 -22.65 2.68 2.05
C ALA A 57 -24.05 3.03 2.58
N SER A 58 -25.08 3.07 1.72
CA SER A 58 -26.47 3.28 2.14
C SER A 58 -27.12 2.05 2.78
N TRP A 59 -26.55 0.84 2.63
CA TRP A 59 -27.12 -0.37 3.19
C TRP A 59 -27.10 -0.36 4.73
N PRO A 60 -28.11 -0.96 5.40
CA PRO A 60 -28.08 -1.11 6.84
C PRO A 60 -26.95 -2.05 7.26
N LEU A 61 -26.26 -1.70 8.36
CA LEU A 61 -25.26 -2.58 8.98
C LEU A 61 -25.90 -3.66 9.85
N TRP A 62 -27.13 -3.42 10.30
CA TRP A 62 -27.85 -4.25 11.23
C TRP A 62 -29.32 -4.38 10.81
N GLY A 63 -29.95 -5.51 11.16
CA GLY A 63 -31.31 -5.81 10.70
C GLY A 63 -31.34 -6.65 9.43
N GLY A 64 -32.49 -7.09 9.00
CA GLY A 64 -32.65 -7.96 7.82
C GLY A 64 -34.09 -7.98 7.33
N ASP A 65 -34.31 -8.60 6.18
CA ASP A 65 -35.61 -8.81 5.54
C ASP A 65 -36.47 -9.93 6.20
N GLY A 66 -36.17 -10.30 7.42
CA GLY A 66 -36.84 -11.35 8.17
C GLY A 66 -36.45 -12.79 7.85
N ARG A 67 -35.80 -13.04 6.69
CA ARG A 67 -35.39 -14.40 6.26
C ARG A 67 -34.10 -14.88 6.89
N LEU A 68 -33.18 -13.98 7.18
CA LEU A 68 -31.84 -14.28 7.71
C LEU A 68 -31.64 -13.80 9.16
N GLY A 69 -32.68 -13.32 9.81
CA GLY A 69 -32.61 -12.78 11.17
C GLY A 69 -31.73 -11.50 11.27
N PRO A 70 -31.35 -11.10 12.49
CA PRO A 70 -30.65 -9.84 12.73
C PRO A 70 -29.25 -9.76 12.06
N PHE A 71 -28.67 -10.89 11.70
CA PHE A 71 -27.36 -10.97 11.05
C PHE A 71 -27.41 -10.94 9.52
N GLY A 72 -28.60 -10.90 8.90
CA GLY A 72 -28.75 -10.91 7.45
C GLY A 72 -28.08 -9.70 6.79
N ALA A 73 -28.29 -8.51 7.34
CA ALA A 73 -27.66 -7.29 6.86
C ALA A 73 -26.12 -7.37 6.96
N LEU A 74 -25.59 -7.88 8.07
CA LEU A 74 -24.14 -8.04 8.27
C LEU A 74 -23.56 -9.03 7.26
N LYS A 75 -24.24 -10.17 7.00
CA LYS A 75 -23.83 -11.13 5.98
C LYS A 75 -23.75 -10.46 4.60
N ASN A 76 -24.80 -9.74 4.19
CA ASN A 76 -24.83 -9.04 2.91
C ASN A 76 -23.72 -7.96 2.84
N TRP A 77 -23.49 -7.25 3.95
CA TRP A 77 -22.41 -6.27 4.02
C TRP A 77 -21.03 -6.88 3.75
N TRP A 78 -20.73 -8.05 4.29
CA TRP A 78 -19.42 -8.71 4.13
C TRP A 78 -19.30 -9.49 2.83
N LEU A 79 -20.37 -10.11 2.35
CA LEU A 79 -20.30 -11.08 1.26
C LEU A 79 -20.78 -10.54 -0.09
N ASP A 80 -21.61 -9.49 -0.13
CA ASP A 80 -22.20 -9.03 -1.38
C ASP A 80 -21.58 -7.73 -1.91
N GLY A 81 -21.50 -7.60 -3.24
CA GLY A 81 -21.02 -6.41 -3.94
C GLY A 81 -19.56 -6.04 -3.64
N ARG A 82 -19.28 -4.74 -3.50
CA ARG A 82 -17.93 -4.20 -3.22
C ARG A 82 -17.40 -4.65 -1.86
N SER A 83 -16.08 -4.72 -1.75
CA SER A 83 -15.39 -4.96 -0.47
C SER A 83 -15.86 -3.99 0.62
N PRO A 84 -16.07 -4.44 1.88
CA PRO A 84 -16.88 -3.71 2.87
C PRO A 84 -16.23 -2.47 3.47
N THR A 85 -14.91 -2.42 3.57
CA THR A 85 -14.20 -1.37 4.33
C THR A 85 -14.45 0.03 3.80
N VAL A 86 -14.34 0.24 2.48
CA VAL A 86 -14.51 1.58 1.89
C VAL A 86 -15.95 2.08 2.05
N PRO A 87 -17.00 1.31 1.71
CA PRO A 87 -18.37 1.69 2.00
C PRO A 87 -18.64 1.97 3.48
N PHE A 88 -17.99 1.23 4.39
CA PHE A 88 -18.11 1.48 5.83
C PHE A 88 -17.61 2.87 6.21
N PHE A 89 -16.43 3.27 5.74
CA PHE A 89 -15.91 4.61 5.97
C PHE A 89 -16.76 5.70 5.31
N TYR A 90 -17.31 5.45 4.12
CA TYR A 90 -18.23 6.38 3.46
C TYR A 90 -19.51 6.56 4.24
N LYS A 91 -20.05 5.48 4.83
CA LYS A 91 -21.19 5.55 5.72
C LYS A 91 -20.89 6.39 6.97
N LEU A 92 -19.74 6.20 7.59
CA LEU A 92 -19.30 7.02 8.74
C LEU A 92 -19.15 8.50 8.38
N ALA A 93 -18.70 8.78 7.15
CA ALA A 93 -18.54 10.15 6.64
C ALA A 93 -19.88 10.83 6.28
N GLY A 94 -21.03 10.14 6.34
CA GLY A 94 -22.34 10.68 5.98
C GLY A 94 -22.73 10.46 4.51
N ASN A 95 -21.92 9.74 3.72
CA ASN A 95 -22.22 9.25 2.37
C ASN A 95 -22.55 10.32 1.31
N THR A 96 -22.13 11.58 1.51
CA THR A 96 -22.15 12.61 0.48
C THR A 96 -20.73 12.80 -0.09
N SER A 97 -20.60 13.19 -1.35
CA SER A 97 -19.28 13.34 -1.99
C SER A 97 -18.38 14.31 -1.23
N HIS A 98 -18.93 15.43 -0.80
CA HIS A 98 -18.18 16.43 -0.03
C HIS A 98 -17.74 15.88 1.35
N SER A 99 -18.66 15.28 2.10
CA SER A 99 -18.33 14.73 3.43
C SER A 99 -17.33 13.59 3.35
N ILE A 100 -17.41 12.74 2.30
CA ILE A 100 -16.45 11.69 2.05
C ILE A 100 -15.07 12.28 1.77
N ALA A 101 -14.95 13.30 0.91
CA ALA A 101 -13.68 13.95 0.60
C ALA A 101 -13.04 14.57 1.86
N VAL A 102 -13.81 15.32 2.66
CA VAL A 102 -13.35 15.87 3.95
C VAL A 102 -12.85 14.76 4.88
N PHE A 103 -13.62 13.67 4.99
CA PHE A 103 -13.22 12.52 5.81
C PHE A 103 -11.91 11.89 5.30
N GLN A 104 -11.78 11.69 3.98
CA GLN A 104 -10.55 11.13 3.36
C GLN A 104 -9.32 11.98 3.69
N VAL A 105 -9.44 13.31 3.59
CA VAL A 105 -8.38 14.27 3.97
C VAL A 105 -7.97 14.12 5.42
N CYS A 106 -8.95 14.21 6.33
CA CYS A 106 -8.70 14.14 7.77
C CYS A 106 -8.07 12.79 8.16
N PHE A 107 -8.62 11.70 7.63
CA PHE A 107 -8.13 10.35 7.89
C PHE A 107 -6.71 10.15 7.35
N SER A 108 -6.44 10.66 6.17
CA SER A 108 -5.11 10.62 5.56
C SER A 108 -4.09 11.41 6.36
N ILE A 109 -4.39 12.64 6.78
CA ILE A 109 -3.51 13.46 7.63
C ILE A 109 -3.14 12.70 8.91
N LEU A 110 -4.12 12.10 9.58
CA LEU A 110 -3.89 11.35 10.82
C LEU A 110 -3.04 10.10 10.60
N CYS A 111 -3.34 9.30 9.58
CA CYS A 111 -2.61 8.05 9.29
C CYS A 111 -1.15 8.30 8.89
N TRP A 112 -0.91 9.25 7.98
CA TRP A 112 0.44 9.59 7.54
C TRP A 112 1.22 10.33 8.63
N GLY A 113 0.58 11.18 9.42
CA GLY A 113 1.19 11.82 10.60
C GLY A 113 1.64 10.80 11.64
N LEU A 114 0.81 9.79 11.92
CA LEU A 114 1.18 8.70 12.84
C LEU A 114 2.34 7.87 12.29
N LEU A 115 2.33 7.54 10.98
CA LEU A 115 3.45 6.85 10.34
C LEU A 115 4.73 7.65 10.46
N ALA A 116 4.69 8.94 10.13
CA ALA A 116 5.84 9.84 10.24
C ALA A 116 6.41 9.87 11.66
N LEU A 117 5.54 9.97 12.67
CA LEU A 117 5.93 9.96 14.08
C LEU A 117 6.62 8.65 14.48
N LEU A 118 6.07 7.49 14.08
CA LEU A 118 6.61 6.20 14.48
C LEU A 118 7.91 5.85 13.74
N VAL A 119 8.05 6.26 12.47
CA VAL A 119 9.34 6.18 11.76
C VAL A 119 10.40 7.07 12.41
N ALA A 120 10.04 8.31 12.77
CA ALA A 120 10.96 9.21 13.48
C ALA A 120 11.36 8.67 14.87
N ARG A 121 10.44 8.01 15.60
CA ARG A 121 10.74 7.33 16.87
C ARG A 121 11.71 6.15 16.70
N ALA A 122 11.63 5.43 15.60
CA ALA A 122 12.53 4.31 15.29
C ALA A 122 13.99 4.75 15.01
N VAL A 123 14.21 6.03 14.66
CA VAL A 123 15.52 6.66 14.50
C VAL A 123 16.14 6.94 15.87
N GLN A 124 17.41 6.55 16.07
CA GLN A 124 18.13 6.73 17.34
C GLN A 124 18.78 8.11 17.47
N PHE A 125 19.38 8.60 16.36
CA PHE A 125 20.10 9.87 16.34
C PHE A 125 19.12 11.05 16.31
N ALA A 126 19.12 11.88 17.35
CA ALA A 126 18.11 12.91 17.58
C ALA A 126 17.93 13.89 16.40
N TRP A 127 19.02 14.25 15.71
CA TRP A 127 19.01 15.18 14.57
C TRP A 127 18.37 14.63 13.29
N LEU A 128 18.38 13.30 13.13
CA LEU A 128 17.72 12.66 11.97
C LEU A 128 16.21 12.49 12.17
N LYS A 129 15.69 12.59 13.39
CA LYS A 129 14.26 12.43 13.68
C LYS A 129 13.38 13.42 12.93
N PRO A 130 13.65 14.74 12.91
CA PRO A 130 12.86 15.68 12.12
C PRO A 130 12.90 15.39 10.62
N PHE A 131 14.07 14.96 10.09
CA PHE A 131 14.20 14.56 8.68
C PHE A 131 13.36 13.32 8.37
N ALA A 132 13.40 12.31 9.23
CA ALA A 132 12.59 11.11 9.06
C ALA A 132 11.09 11.43 9.07
N PHE A 133 10.67 12.31 9.98
CA PHE A 133 9.29 12.80 10.04
C PHE A 133 8.90 13.55 8.76
N LEU A 134 9.73 14.48 8.31
CA LEU A 134 9.50 15.27 7.12
C LEU A 134 9.42 14.41 5.85
N ILE A 135 10.35 13.46 5.65
CA ILE A 135 10.37 12.60 4.46
C ILE A 135 9.05 11.82 4.33
N VAL A 136 8.55 11.23 5.41
CA VAL A 136 7.27 10.48 5.35
C VAL A 136 6.10 11.41 5.02
N LEU A 137 6.07 12.63 5.57
CA LEU A 137 5.04 13.61 5.23
C LEU A 137 5.16 14.11 3.79
N MET A 138 6.37 14.25 3.25
CA MET A 138 6.57 14.58 1.83
C MET A 138 5.99 13.49 0.91
N PHE A 139 6.13 12.20 1.25
CA PHE A 139 5.43 11.13 0.52
C PHE A 139 3.92 11.35 0.53
N SER A 140 3.35 11.67 1.68
CA SER A 140 1.90 11.89 1.80
C SER A 140 1.39 13.08 0.97
N LEU A 141 2.25 14.05 0.70
CA LEU A 141 1.97 15.24 -0.10
C LEU A 141 2.29 15.05 -1.59
N SER A 142 2.84 13.90 -1.99
CA SER A 142 3.09 13.62 -3.40
C SER A 142 1.79 13.52 -4.19
N ALA A 143 1.81 13.92 -5.45
CA ALA A 143 0.65 13.86 -6.34
C ALA A 143 0.05 12.45 -6.39
N HIS A 144 0.89 11.41 -6.40
CA HIS A 144 0.50 9.99 -6.39
C HIS A 144 -0.38 9.58 -5.20
N ILE A 145 -0.38 10.35 -4.11
CA ILE A 145 -1.17 10.05 -2.90
C ILE A 145 -2.27 11.08 -2.69
N ILE A 146 -1.93 12.38 -2.73
CA ILE A 146 -2.85 13.42 -2.32
C ILE A 146 -4.05 13.60 -3.26
N MET A 147 -3.86 13.36 -4.56
CA MET A 147 -4.95 13.47 -5.54
C MET A 147 -6.15 12.58 -5.21
N TRP A 148 -5.89 11.42 -4.59
CA TRP A 148 -6.94 10.46 -4.24
C TRP A 148 -7.86 10.93 -3.14
N ASP A 149 -7.48 11.92 -2.34
CA ASP A 149 -8.33 12.46 -1.28
C ASP A 149 -9.53 13.26 -1.83
N GLY A 150 -9.39 13.84 -3.04
CA GLY A 150 -10.48 14.49 -3.78
C GLY A 150 -11.27 13.55 -4.69
N ILE A 151 -10.90 12.26 -4.76
CA ILE A 151 -11.52 11.26 -5.64
C ILE A 151 -12.32 10.27 -4.81
N ILE A 152 -13.60 10.09 -5.12
CA ILE A 152 -14.49 9.19 -4.39
C ILE A 152 -14.31 7.75 -4.92
N LEU A 153 -13.20 7.13 -4.55
CA LEU A 153 -12.82 5.75 -4.87
C LEU A 153 -12.11 5.10 -3.67
N SER A 154 -11.71 3.84 -3.81
CA SER A 154 -11.08 3.08 -2.71
C SER A 154 -9.66 3.54 -2.36
N ASP A 155 -9.02 4.34 -3.17
CA ASP A 155 -7.57 4.56 -3.16
C ASP A 155 -7.11 5.37 -1.95
N SER A 156 -7.74 6.51 -1.62
CA SER A 156 -7.39 7.34 -0.46
C SER A 156 -7.48 6.55 0.85
N ILE A 157 -8.61 5.85 1.08
CA ILE A 157 -8.80 5.00 2.26
C ILE A 157 -7.76 3.88 2.31
N SER A 158 -7.46 3.27 1.16
CA SER A 158 -6.48 2.20 1.04
C SER A 158 -5.06 2.66 1.36
N PHE A 159 -4.62 3.83 0.86
CA PHE A 159 -3.31 4.42 1.19
C PHE A 159 -3.22 4.82 2.67
N SER A 160 -4.28 5.38 3.22
CA SER A 160 -4.34 5.77 4.63
C SER A 160 -4.24 4.55 5.54
N LEU A 161 -4.98 3.47 5.23
CA LEU A 161 -4.90 2.21 5.97
C LEU A 161 -3.53 1.53 5.81
N MET A 162 -2.91 1.59 4.62
CA MET A 162 -1.54 1.13 4.41
C MET A 162 -0.56 1.85 5.33
N ALA A 163 -0.61 3.18 5.37
CA ALA A 163 0.24 3.97 6.26
C ALA A 163 0.00 3.58 7.72
N LEU A 164 -1.26 3.35 8.10
CA LEU A 164 -1.63 2.94 9.46
C LEU A 164 -1.15 1.51 9.80
N VAL A 165 -1.20 0.55 8.86
CA VAL A 165 -0.62 -0.80 9.04
C VAL A 165 0.88 -0.69 9.30
N ILE A 166 1.61 0.03 8.44
CA ILE A 166 3.06 0.21 8.57
C ILE A 166 3.40 0.88 9.90
N ALA A 167 2.67 1.94 10.28
CA ALA A 167 2.83 2.64 11.55
C ALA A 167 2.67 1.69 12.75
N ASN A 168 1.59 0.92 12.77
CA ASN A 168 1.33 -0.03 13.86
C ASN A 168 2.37 -1.15 13.93
N PHE A 169 2.93 -1.58 12.78
CA PHE A 169 4.06 -2.50 12.78
C PHE A 169 5.30 -1.88 13.44
N PHE A 170 5.68 -0.64 13.12
CA PHE A 170 6.79 0.01 13.80
C PHE A 170 6.56 0.09 15.30
N TRP A 171 5.33 0.43 15.71
CA TRP A 171 4.97 0.48 17.13
C TRP A 171 5.05 -0.89 17.81
N LEU A 172 4.63 -1.96 17.13
CA LEU A 172 4.72 -3.32 17.63
C LEU A 172 6.17 -3.82 17.71
N LEU A 173 7.01 -3.47 16.72
CA LEU A 173 8.42 -3.86 16.67
C LEU A 173 9.27 -3.13 17.74
N GLU A 174 8.84 -1.96 18.21
CA GLU A 174 9.48 -1.24 19.32
C GLU A 174 9.40 -2.04 20.63
N SER A 175 8.24 -2.58 20.94
CA SER A 175 8.01 -3.43 22.10
C SER A 175 6.75 -4.28 21.88
N TRP A 176 6.90 -5.59 22.04
CA TRP A 176 5.76 -6.49 21.94
C TRP A 176 4.74 -6.25 23.05
N HIS A 177 3.47 -6.07 22.63
CA HIS A 177 2.34 -6.03 23.53
C HIS A 177 1.09 -6.53 22.80
N TRP A 178 0.25 -7.37 23.45
CA TRP A 178 -0.91 -7.98 22.81
C TRP A 178 -1.91 -6.95 22.23
N ARG A 179 -2.13 -5.80 22.89
CA ARG A 179 -2.99 -4.71 22.41
C ARG A 179 -2.50 -4.13 21.08
N LYS A 180 -1.19 -3.98 20.93
CA LYS A 180 -0.58 -3.53 19.67
C LYS A 180 -0.77 -4.57 18.57
N ALA A 181 -0.62 -5.87 18.89
CA ALA A 181 -0.86 -6.96 17.96
C ALA A 181 -2.33 -6.98 17.49
N VAL A 182 -3.28 -6.85 18.41
CA VAL A 182 -4.71 -6.73 18.04
C VAL A 182 -4.95 -5.54 17.13
N LEU A 183 -4.35 -4.37 17.41
CA LEU A 183 -4.50 -3.20 16.55
C LEU A 183 -3.92 -3.43 15.14
N VAL A 184 -2.75 -4.08 15.04
CA VAL A 184 -2.17 -4.48 13.74
C VAL A 184 -3.13 -5.40 12.98
N LEU A 185 -3.76 -6.36 13.65
CA LEU A 185 -4.71 -7.27 13.02
C LEU A 185 -6.01 -6.58 12.58
N VAL A 186 -6.57 -5.69 13.42
CA VAL A 186 -7.77 -4.92 13.07
C VAL A 186 -7.51 -4.01 11.89
N VAL A 187 -6.41 -3.26 11.90
CA VAL A 187 -6.07 -2.36 10.78
C VAL A 187 -5.70 -3.17 9.55
N GLY A 188 -5.00 -4.30 9.70
CA GLY A 188 -4.70 -5.23 8.61
C GLY A 188 -5.97 -5.82 7.98
N LEU A 189 -6.98 -6.18 8.80
CA LEU A 189 -8.28 -6.61 8.32
C LEU A 189 -8.98 -5.51 7.50
N LEU A 190 -9.06 -4.29 8.04
CA LEU A 190 -9.65 -3.16 7.33
C LEU A 190 -8.92 -2.87 6.01
N TRP A 191 -7.59 -2.95 6.01
CA TRP A 191 -6.80 -2.75 4.80
C TRP A 191 -7.00 -3.86 3.77
N ALA A 192 -6.99 -5.13 4.17
CA ALA A 192 -7.27 -6.26 3.28
C ALA A 192 -8.65 -6.13 2.60
N PHE A 193 -9.65 -5.70 3.36
CA PHE A 193 -11.02 -5.50 2.86
C PHE A 193 -11.27 -4.10 2.26
N SER A 194 -10.25 -3.28 2.04
CA SER A 194 -10.39 -2.05 1.27
C SER A 194 -10.24 -2.29 -0.24
N ARG A 195 -9.38 -3.26 -0.64
CA ARG A 195 -9.19 -3.70 -2.04
C ARG A 195 -8.75 -5.16 -2.06
N ASP A 196 -9.20 -5.93 -3.04
CA ASP A 196 -8.84 -7.36 -3.15
C ASP A 196 -7.34 -7.59 -3.36
N THR A 197 -6.63 -6.66 -4.02
CA THR A 197 -5.16 -6.70 -4.15
C THR A 197 -4.44 -6.58 -2.79
N ASN A 198 -5.00 -5.84 -1.84
CA ASN A 198 -4.42 -5.68 -0.50
C ASN A 198 -4.53 -6.97 0.33
N ALA A 199 -5.58 -7.77 0.10
CA ALA A 199 -5.70 -9.08 0.76
C ALA A 199 -4.54 -10.01 0.37
N TRP A 200 -4.15 -10.00 -0.91
CA TRP A 200 -2.97 -10.74 -1.36
C TRP A 200 -1.67 -10.23 -0.71
N LEU A 201 -1.56 -8.91 -0.51
CA LEU A 201 -0.41 -8.34 0.20
C LEU A 201 -0.38 -8.78 1.67
N ILE A 202 -1.53 -8.82 2.34
CA ILE A 202 -1.67 -9.36 3.71
C ILE A 202 -1.26 -10.83 3.76
N LEU A 203 -1.64 -11.65 2.76
CA LEU A 203 -1.17 -13.02 2.66
C LEU A 203 0.35 -13.11 2.57
N MET A 204 0.96 -12.35 1.64
CA MET A 204 2.41 -12.36 1.46
C MET A 204 3.15 -11.87 2.72
N LEU A 205 2.63 -10.83 3.37
CA LEU A 205 3.14 -10.35 4.65
C LEU A 205 3.00 -11.43 5.73
N GLY A 206 1.86 -12.12 5.79
CA GLY A 206 1.62 -13.24 6.67
C GLY A 206 2.62 -14.38 6.48
N CYS A 207 2.81 -14.84 5.24
CA CYS A 207 3.79 -15.86 4.89
C CYS A 207 5.22 -15.41 5.25
N SER A 208 5.58 -14.16 4.96
CA SER A 208 6.89 -13.60 5.32
C SER A 208 7.12 -13.60 6.83
N LEU A 209 6.12 -13.25 7.62
CA LEU A 209 6.19 -13.29 9.10
C LEU A 209 6.31 -14.72 9.62
N ILE A 210 5.64 -15.69 9.02
CA ILE A 210 5.77 -17.12 9.36
C ILE A 210 7.21 -17.59 9.08
N ILE A 211 7.79 -17.21 7.92
CA ILE A 211 9.18 -17.53 7.58
C ILE A 211 10.13 -16.89 8.61
N VAL A 212 9.95 -15.60 8.93
CA VAL A 212 10.75 -14.91 9.95
C VAL A 212 10.59 -15.57 11.32
N ALA A 213 9.39 -16.02 11.67
CA ALA A 213 9.13 -16.75 12.92
C ALA A 213 9.92 -18.05 12.98
N ALA A 214 9.92 -18.83 11.90
CA ALA A 214 10.66 -20.08 11.79
C ALA A 214 12.18 -19.85 11.93
N LEU A 215 12.72 -18.82 11.27
CA LEU A 215 14.15 -18.48 11.31
C LEU A 215 14.61 -17.91 12.67
N ARG A 216 13.72 -17.23 13.41
CA ARG A 216 14.01 -16.55 14.68
C ARG A 216 13.37 -17.22 15.90
N TRP A 217 12.66 -18.34 15.72
CA TRP A 217 11.92 -19.06 16.77
C TRP A 217 10.97 -18.13 17.57
N SER A 218 10.28 -17.20 16.87
CA SER A 218 9.41 -16.21 17.49
C SER A 218 7.93 -16.54 17.30
N ARG A 219 7.29 -17.07 18.37
CA ARG A 219 5.86 -17.35 18.39
C ARG A 219 4.97 -16.13 18.05
N HIS A 220 5.45 -14.93 18.33
CA HIS A 220 4.69 -13.69 18.10
C HIS A 220 4.50 -13.41 16.61
N TYR A 221 5.55 -13.55 15.81
CA TYR A 221 5.44 -13.38 14.35
C TYR A 221 4.61 -14.50 13.72
N LEU A 222 4.70 -15.74 14.26
CA LEU A 222 3.89 -16.86 13.82
C LEU A 222 2.39 -16.57 14.01
N LEU A 223 1.99 -16.10 15.18
CA LEU A 223 0.58 -15.79 15.49
C LEU A 223 0.02 -14.69 14.57
N ILE A 224 0.77 -13.60 14.37
CA ILE A 224 0.33 -12.52 13.45
C ILE A 224 0.28 -13.03 12.01
N GLY A 225 1.31 -13.77 11.58
CA GLY A 225 1.37 -14.35 10.24
C GLY A 225 0.19 -15.29 9.97
N ALA A 226 -0.12 -16.19 10.90
CA ALA A 226 -1.27 -17.09 10.80
C ALA A 226 -2.60 -16.30 10.75
N ALA A 227 -2.76 -15.28 11.58
CA ALA A 227 -3.96 -14.43 11.56
C ALA A 227 -4.10 -13.68 10.21
N PHE A 228 -3.01 -13.23 9.60
CA PHE A 228 -3.05 -12.61 8.26
C PHE A 228 -3.43 -13.60 7.17
N VAL A 229 -2.97 -14.84 7.24
CA VAL A 229 -3.43 -15.92 6.34
C VAL A 229 -4.94 -16.15 6.49
N MET A 230 -5.47 -16.16 7.73
CA MET A 230 -6.91 -16.27 7.97
C MET A 230 -7.70 -15.07 7.43
N ILE A 231 -7.20 -13.84 7.59
CA ILE A 231 -7.81 -12.62 7.01
C ILE A 231 -7.89 -12.73 5.48
N PHE A 232 -6.82 -13.21 4.83
CA PHE A 232 -6.83 -13.47 3.41
C PHE A 232 -7.91 -14.51 3.03
N GLY A 233 -7.97 -15.64 3.75
CA GLY A 233 -9.00 -16.66 3.52
C GLY A 233 -10.42 -16.11 3.63
N ALA A 234 -10.68 -15.25 4.62
CA ALA A 234 -11.97 -14.58 4.76
C ALA A 234 -12.28 -13.63 3.59
N ASN A 235 -11.28 -12.91 3.06
CA ASN A 235 -11.45 -12.06 1.86
C ASN A 235 -11.73 -12.91 0.61
N GLU A 236 -11.03 -14.04 0.42
CA GLU A 236 -11.27 -14.96 -0.68
C GLU A 236 -12.70 -15.53 -0.68
N ILE A 237 -13.22 -15.89 0.49
CA ILE A 237 -14.63 -16.31 0.63
C ILE A 237 -15.57 -15.18 0.20
N SER A 238 -15.34 -13.95 0.66
CA SER A 238 -16.12 -12.78 0.28
C SER A 238 -16.04 -12.48 -1.23
N GLN A 239 -14.84 -12.56 -1.81
CA GLN A 239 -14.60 -12.30 -3.22
C GLN A 239 -15.28 -13.34 -4.13
N ASN A 240 -15.20 -14.61 -3.74
CA ASN A 240 -15.84 -15.69 -4.49
C ASN A 240 -17.37 -15.62 -4.41
N TYR A 241 -17.94 -15.31 -3.24
CA TYR A 241 -19.37 -15.15 -3.07
C TYR A 241 -19.94 -13.99 -3.93
N SER A 242 -19.24 -12.84 -3.91
CA SER A 242 -19.65 -11.64 -4.64
C SER A 242 -19.23 -11.63 -6.12
N GLN A 243 -18.47 -12.63 -6.60
CA GLN A 243 -17.98 -12.75 -7.98
C GLN A 243 -17.14 -11.53 -8.43
N ARG A 244 -16.48 -10.80 -7.50
CA ARG A 244 -15.71 -9.58 -7.83
C ARG A 244 -14.54 -9.83 -8.76
N TRP A 245 -14.01 -11.04 -8.80
CA TRP A 245 -12.90 -11.45 -9.65
C TRP A 245 -13.28 -11.60 -11.13
N VAL A 246 -14.59 -11.72 -11.46
CA VAL A 246 -15.08 -12.03 -12.82
C VAL A 246 -14.74 -10.91 -13.80
N MET A 247 -15.06 -9.64 -13.45
CA MET A 247 -14.81 -8.51 -14.35
C MET A 247 -13.31 -8.30 -14.63
N PRO A 248 -12.41 -8.27 -13.65
CA PRO A 248 -10.97 -8.26 -13.87
C PRO A 248 -10.48 -9.41 -14.76
N PHE A 249 -10.96 -10.61 -14.53
CA PHE A 249 -10.58 -11.76 -15.34
C PHE A 249 -11.05 -11.61 -16.80
N ILE A 250 -12.28 -11.15 -17.05
CA ILE A 250 -12.77 -10.88 -18.41
C ILE A 250 -11.90 -9.80 -19.09
N ASN A 251 -11.44 -8.77 -18.36
CA ASN A 251 -10.48 -7.79 -18.89
C ASN A 251 -9.18 -8.47 -19.36
N VAL A 252 -8.66 -9.40 -18.56
CA VAL A 252 -7.47 -10.18 -18.92
C VAL A 252 -7.75 -11.05 -20.15
N VAL A 253 -8.90 -11.72 -20.20
CA VAL A 253 -9.29 -12.52 -21.38
C VAL A 253 -9.30 -11.63 -22.61
N GLY A 254 -10.04 -10.52 -22.59
CA GLY A 254 -10.18 -9.65 -23.75
C GLY A 254 -8.88 -9.02 -24.22
N ARG A 255 -8.10 -8.46 -23.28
CA ARG A 255 -6.92 -7.65 -23.59
C ARG A 255 -5.64 -8.45 -23.79
N ARG A 256 -5.53 -9.64 -23.20
CA ARG A 256 -4.26 -10.41 -23.21
C ARG A 256 -4.38 -11.81 -23.75
N ILE A 257 -5.45 -12.54 -23.40
CA ILE A 257 -5.60 -13.94 -23.82
C ILE A 257 -6.04 -13.98 -25.28
N LEU A 258 -7.16 -13.37 -25.65
CA LEU A 258 -7.70 -13.43 -27.02
C LEU A 258 -6.76 -12.84 -28.09
N PRO A 259 -5.99 -11.76 -27.86
CA PRO A 259 -5.02 -11.27 -28.84
C PRO A 259 -3.81 -12.19 -29.04
N ASN A 260 -3.56 -13.14 -28.12
CA ASN A 260 -2.46 -14.07 -28.21
C ASN A 260 -2.96 -15.47 -28.63
N PRO A 261 -2.66 -15.94 -29.84
CA PRO A 261 -3.18 -17.23 -30.35
C PRO A 261 -2.76 -18.44 -29.50
N GLU A 262 -1.51 -18.42 -28.96
CA GLU A 262 -1.00 -19.53 -28.12
C GLU A 262 -1.76 -19.59 -26.80
N TRP A 263 -2.00 -18.45 -26.17
CA TRP A 263 -2.76 -18.39 -24.93
C TRP A 263 -4.22 -18.77 -25.18
N THR A 264 -4.82 -18.27 -26.25
CA THR A 264 -6.18 -18.63 -26.65
C THR A 264 -6.31 -20.15 -26.86
N ALA A 265 -5.35 -20.78 -27.53
CA ALA A 265 -5.33 -22.23 -27.74
C ALA A 265 -5.18 -22.99 -26.40
N TYR A 266 -4.33 -22.51 -25.49
CA TYR A 266 -4.19 -23.09 -24.16
C TYR A 266 -5.52 -23.07 -23.37
N PHE A 267 -6.21 -21.92 -23.36
CA PHE A 267 -7.51 -21.80 -22.67
C PHE A 267 -8.62 -22.60 -23.37
N ALA A 268 -8.60 -22.69 -24.70
CA ALA A 268 -9.50 -23.59 -25.47
C ALA A 268 -9.30 -25.05 -25.03
N GLY A 269 -8.05 -25.49 -24.86
CA GLY A 269 -7.70 -26.81 -24.29
C GLY A 269 -8.20 -27.03 -22.86
N LEU A 270 -8.47 -25.96 -22.11
CA LEU A 270 -9.11 -25.99 -20.78
C LEU A 270 -10.65 -25.80 -20.85
N GLY A 271 -11.22 -25.88 -22.05
CA GLY A 271 -12.65 -25.83 -22.28
C GLY A 271 -13.24 -24.43 -22.44
N MET A 272 -12.43 -23.39 -22.66
CA MET A 272 -12.93 -22.06 -23.01
C MET A 272 -13.60 -22.11 -24.39
N PRO A 273 -14.88 -21.70 -24.54
CA PRO A 273 -15.56 -21.69 -25.86
C PRO A 273 -15.01 -20.55 -26.73
N VAL A 274 -14.13 -20.91 -27.68
CA VAL A 274 -13.55 -19.94 -28.62
C VAL A 274 -14.44 -19.85 -29.86
N THR A 275 -15.43 -18.97 -29.78
CA THR A 275 -16.39 -18.72 -30.90
C THR A 275 -16.00 -17.48 -31.69
N PRO A 276 -16.50 -17.33 -32.96
CA PRO A 276 -16.32 -16.09 -33.72
C PRO A 276 -16.88 -14.86 -32.99
N ALA A 277 -17.93 -15.01 -32.17
CA ALA A 277 -18.49 -13.96 -31.34
C ALA A 277 -17.49 -13.51 -30.26
N LEU A 278 -16.84 -14.45 -29.54
CA LEU A 278 -15.84 -14.16 -28.56
C LEU A 278 -14.59 -13.51 -29.18
N MET A 279 -14.12 -14.02 -30.32
CA MET A 279 -12.94 -13.50 -31.01
C MET A 279 -13.11 -12.06 -31.53
N ARG A 280 -14.34 -11.61 -31.83
CA ARG A 280 -14.61 -10.19 -32.14
C ARG A 280 -14.33 -9.25 -30.98
N LEU A 281 -14.31 -9.75 -29.74
CA LEU A 281 -14.02 -8.98 -28.56
C LEU A 281 -12.51 -8.97 -28.16
N SER A 282 -11.66 -9.52 -29.03
CA SER A 282 -10.20 -9.44 -28.86
C SER A 282 -9.74 -7.99 -28.79
N GLY A 283 -8.90 -7.67 -27.79
CA GLY A 283 -8.44 -6.31 -27.49
C GLY A 283 -9.42 -5.44 -26.69
N GLN A 284 -10.64 -5.94 -26.38
CA GLN A 284 -11.66 -5.18 -25.68
C GLN A 284 -11.65 -5.41 -24.16
N LEU A 285 -12.17 -4.44 -23.42
CA LEU A 285 -12.42 -4.56 -21.98
C LEU A 285 -13.87 -4.99 -21.71
N ALA A 286 -14.10 -5.56 -20.54
CA ALA A 286 -15.40 -6.11 -20.11
C ALA A 286 -16.58 -5.14 -20.24
N TRP A 287 -16.33 -3.83 -20.14
CA TRP A 287 -17.35 -2.79 -20.19
C TRP A 287 -17.48 -2.08 -21.56
N HIS A 288 -16.60 -2.37 -22.52
CA HIS A 288 -16.69 -1.86 -23.90
C HIS A 288 -17.83 -2.49 -24.68
N GLN A 289 -18.18 -1.91 -25.83
CA GLN A 289 -19.23 -2.38 -26.74
C GLN A 289 -20.55 -2.75 -26.03
N ASP A 290 -21.08 -1.79 -25.27
CA ASP A 290 -22.30 -1.97 -24.48
C ASP A 290 -22.29 -3.19 -23.55
N ARG A 291 -21.11 -3.54 -23.05
CA ARG A 291 -20.88 -4.72 -22.21
C ARG A 291 -21.16 -6.05 -22.93
N ALA A 292 -20.72 -6.18 -24.17
CA ALA A 292 -20.97 -7.37 -25.01
C ALA A 292 -20.57 -8.67 -24.29
N PHE A 293 -19.45 -8.72 -23.56
CA PHE A 293 -19.08 -9.89 -22.75
C PHE A 293 -20.20 -10.38 -21.80
N TYR A 294 -21.03 -9.48 -21.31
CA TYR A 294 -22.13 -9.80 -20.37
C TYR A 294 -23.49 -9.95 -21.07
N LYS A 295 -23.73 -9.21 -22.15
CA LYS A 295 -25.07 -9.07 -22.72
C LYS A 295 -25.30 -9.90 -24.00
N ASP A 296 -24.22 -10.19 -24.77
CA ASP A 296 -24.38 -10.96 -26.03
C ASP A 296 -24.82 -12.39 -25.72
N PRO A 297 -26.02 -12.82 -26.19
CA PRO A 297 -26.49 -14.18 -25.98
C PRO A 297 -25.55 -15.25 -26.56
N ALA A 298 -24.81 -14.94 -27.65
CA ALA A 298 -23.84 -15.85 -28.26
C ALA A 298 -22.63 -16.17 -27.35
N LEU A 299 -22.48 -15.45 -26.22
CA LEU A 299 -21.42 -15.67 -25.26
C LEU A 299 -21.90 -16.32 -23.95
N GLN A 300 -23.07 -16.94 -23.92
CA GLN A 300 -23.58 -17.58 -22.71
C GLN A 300 -22.64 -18.71 -22.24
N ASP A 301 -22.24 -19.62 -23.16
CA ASP A 301 -21.32 -20.72 -22.84
C ASP A 301 -19.97 -20.19 -22.29
N PHE A 302 -19.48 -19.06 -22.81
CA PHE A 302 -18.28 -18.42 -22.30
C PHE A 302 -18.48 -17.91 -20.86
N ARG A 303 -19.62 -17.29 -20.55
CA ARG A 303 -19.93 -16.83 -19.18
C ARG A 303 -20.05 -18.00 -18.20
N ASP A 304 -20.65 -19.11 -18.64
CA ASP A 304 -20.79 -20.32 -17.82
C ASP A 304 -19.42 -20.96 -17.56
N TRP A 305 -18.54 -20.96 -18.58
CA TRP A 305 -17.16 -21.39 -18.41
C TRP A 305 -16.40 -20.45 -17.46
N VAL A 306 -16.51 -19.12 -17.60
CA VAL A 306 -15.88 -18.16 -16.70
C VAL A 306 -16.28 -18.45 -15.27
N SER A 307 -17.57 -18.54 -14.99
CA SER A 307 -18.10 -18.71 -13.62
C SER A 307 -17.70 -20.04 -12.99
N SER A 308 -17.62 -21.13 -13.79
CA SER A 308 -17.33 -22.48 -13.28
C SER A 308 -15.85 -22.85 -13.26
N ARG A 309 -15.07 -22.40 -14.25
CA ARG A 309 -13.67 -22.82 -14.48
C ARG A 309 -12.69 -21.68 -14.68
N GLY A 310 -13.14 -20.46 -14.93
CA GLY A 310 -12.27 -19.34 -15.32
C GLY A 310 -11.13 -19.10 -14.33
N LYS A 311 -11.43 -18.95 -13.03
CA LYS A 311 -10.43 -18.69 -11.99
C LYS A 311 -9.40 -19.81 -11.88
N SER A 312 -9.84 -21.08 -11.86
CA SER A 312 -8.92 -22.24 -11.76
C SER A 312 -8.07 -22.41 -13.02
N SER A 313 -8.65 -22.19 -14.20
CA SER A 313 -7.93 -22.23 -15.48
C SER A 313 -6.85 -21.15 -15.55
N TYR A 314 -7.15 -19.94 -15.10
CA TYR A 314 -6.19 -18.85 -15.07
C TYR A 314 -5.05 -19.09 -14.05
N THR A 315 -5.39 -19.55 -12.86
CA THR A 315 -4.38 -19.94 -11.87
C THR A 315 -3.46 -21.03 -12.43
N ARG A 316 -4.03 -22.06 -13.05
CA ARG A 316 -3.24 -23.12 -13.70
C ARG A 316 -2.35 -22.56 -14.82
N PHE A 317 -2.84 -21.64 -15.63
CA PHE A 317 -2.05 -20.99 -16.68
C PHE A 317 -0.83 -20.27 -16.11
N LEU A 318 -1.02 -19.43 -15.08
CA LEU A 318 0.09 -18.70 -14.44
C LEU A 318 1.13 -19.64 -13.81
N LEU A 319 0.68 -20.73 -13.16
CA LEU A 319 1.57 -21.71 -12.55
C LEU A 319 2.32 -22.57 -13.58
N SER A 320 1.70 -22.86 -14.73
CA SER A 320 2.33 -23.64 -15.79
C SER A 320 3.27 -22.82 -16.70
N HIS A 321 3.21 -21.47 -16.60
CA HIS A 321 4.06 -20.55 -17.37
C HIS A 321 4.86 -19.62 -16.45
N PRO A 322 5.70 -20.13 -15.52
CA PRO A 322 6.34 -19.31 -14.48
C PRO A 322 7.28 -18.25 -15.07
N ALA A 323 7.97 -18.56 -16.15
CA ALA A 323 8.84 -17.59 -16.81
C ALA A 323 8.03 -16.37 -17.34
N MET A 324 6.91 -16.60 -18.02
CA MET A 324 6.01 -15.55 -18.48
C MET A 324 5.43 -14.77 -17.29
N THR A 325 4.94 -15.48 -16.28
CA THR A 325 4.32 -14.88 -15.09
C THR A 325 5.28 -13.93 -14.37
N LEU A 326 6.57 -14.22 -14.36
CA LEU A 326 7.58 -13.33 -13.79
C LEU A 326 8.06 -12.26 -14.77
N GLN A 327 8.26 -12.57 -16.05
CA GLN A 327 8.87 -11.65 -17.01
C GLN A 327 7.91 -10.55 -17.49
N GLU A 328 6.61 -10.85 -17.68
CA GLU A 328 5.64 -9.87 -18.15
C GLU A 328 5.53 -8.62 -17.26
N PRO A 329 5.36 -8.75 -15.93
CA PRO A 329 5.38 -7.59 -15.04
C PRO A 329 6.73 -6.87 -15.04
N LEU A 330 7.86 -7.61 -15.13
CA LEU A 330 9.20 -7.00 -15.18
C LEU A 330 9.41 -6.14 -16.43
N ARG A 331 8.96 -6.61 -17.60
CA ARG A 331 9.03 -5.82 -18.84
C ARG A 331 8.23 -4.52 -18.76
N ASN A 332 7.20 -4.50 -17.91
CA ASN A 332 6.30 -3.36 -17.72
C ASN A 332 6.53 -2.63 -16.40
N ILE A 333 7.63 -2.91 -15.69
CA ILE A 333 7.87 -2.45 -14.32
C ILE A 333 7.83 -0.92 -14.18
N GLY A 334 8.30 -0.18 -15.17
CA GLY A 334 8.26 1.29 -15.18
C GLY A 334 6.82 1.82 -15.08
N ALA A 335 5.90 1.26 -15.86
CA ALA A 335 4.50 1.63 -15.82
C ALA A 335 3.77 1.16 -14.54
N LEU A 336 4.33 0.17 -13.83
CA LEU A 336 3.75 -0.37 -12.59
C LEU A 336 4.22 0.40 -11.36
N ILE A 337 5.47 0.89 -11.33
CA ILE A 337 6.04 1.57 -10.16
C ILE A 337 5.80 3.08 -10.22
N VAL A 338 5.80 3.66 -11.43
CA VAL A 338 5.56 5.09 -11.65
C VAL A 338 4.46 5.23 -12.73
N PRO A 339 3.21 4.87 -12.41
CA PRO A 339 2.15 4.87 -13.39
C PRO A 339 1.73 6.30 -13.77
N LYS A 340 1.43 6.49 -15.07
CA LYS A 340 0.70 7.67 -15.52
C LYS A 340 -0.77 7.53 -15.14
N LEU A 341 -1.33 8.57 -14.53
CA LEU A 341 -2.69 8.58 -13.99
C LEU A 341 -3.56 9.69 -14.62
N ASP A 342 -3.28 10.02 -15.88
CA ASP A 342 -3.90 11.12 -16.62
C ASP A 342 -5.43 11.03 -16.61
N TYR A 343 -6.00 9.83 -16.74
CA TYR A 343 -7.45 9.60 -16.66
C TYR A 343 -8.08 10.11 -15.36
N TYR A 344 -7.32 10.10 -14.26
CA TYR A 344 -7.77 10.55 -12.94
C TYR A 344 -7.47 12.03 -12.69
N GLY A 345 -6.89 12.75 -13.66
CA GLY A 345 -6.54 14.15 -13.55
C GLY A 345 -5.33 14.37 -12.65
N ALA A 346 -4.34 13.49 -12.74
CA ALA A 346 -3.06 13.69 -12.05
C ALA A 346 -2.36 14.96 -12.52
N ASP A 347 -2.55 15.33 -13.79
CA ASP A 347 -1.98 16.53 -14.40
C ASP A 347 -2.70 17.81 -13.92
N ASP A 348 -3.96 17.71 -13.46
CA ASP A 348 -4.73 18.82 -12.90
C ASP A 348 -4.37 19.09 -11.44
N ALA A 349 -3.68 18.18 -10.77
CA ALA A 349 -3.26 18.38 -9.40
C ALA A 349 -2.18 19.46 -9.35
N PRO A 350 -2.37 20.56 -8.59
CA PRO A 350 -1.36 21.59 -8.49
C PRO A 350 -0.05 20.96 -7.99
N PRO A 351 1.11 21.25 -8.60
CA PRO A 351 2.39 20.74 -8.17
C PRO A 351 2.74 21.27 -6.78
N ILE A 352 2.44 20.48 -5.76
CA ILE A 352 2.60 20.86 -4.35
C ILE A 352 4.06 20.97 -3.96
N LEU A 353 4.79 19.99 -4.38
CA LEU A 353 6.22 19.95 -4.32
C LEU A 353 6.63 20.09 -5.77
N GLY A 354 7.32 21.17 -6.13
CA GLY A 354 7.73 21.39 -7.52
C GLY A 354 8.24 20.08 -8.13
N GLY A 355 8.05 19.88 -9.44
CA GLY A 355 8.34 18.62 -10.13
C GLY A 355 9.68 17.99 -9.73
N ALA A 356 10.71 18.82 -9.44
CA ALA A 356 12.01 18.37 -8.95
C ALA A 356 11.96 17.58 -7.63
N VAL A 357 11.04 17.90 -6.71
CA VAL A 357 10.94 17.18 -5.41
C VAL A 357 10.20 15.86 -5.60
N ALA A 358 9.12 15.85 -6.38
CA ALA A 358 8.42 14.62 -6.72
C ALA A 358 9.34 13.67 -7.49
N GLU A 359 10.06 14.18 -8.50
CA GLU A 359 11.08 13.44 -9.25
C GLU A 359 12.18 12.88 -8.34
N ALA A 360 12.65 13.65 -7.35
CA ALA A 360 13.67 13.18 -6.41
C ALA A 360 13.14 12.09 -5.46
N ILE A 361 11.87 12.18 -5.03
CA ILE A 361 11.26 11.19 -4.14
C ILE A 361 11.01 9.86 -4.87
N TYR A 362 10.52 9.92 -6.14
CA TYR A 362 10.16 8.74 -6.92
C TYR A 362 11.21 8.32 -7.95
N PHE A 363 12.26 9.13 -8.17
CA PHE A 363 13.35 8.89 -9.15
C PHE A 363 12.85 8.63 -10.58
N GLU A 364 11.82 9.33 -11.00
CA GLU A 364 11.11 9.11 -12.26
C GLU A 364 12.01 9.22 -13.50
N LYS A 365 13.00 10.13 -13.48
CA LYS A 365 13.91 10.38 -14.61
C LYS A 365 14.96 9.29 -14.82
N TRP A 366 15.26 8.47 -13.79
CA TRP A 366 16.37 7.51 -13.83
C TRP A 366 15.96 6.10 -13.38
N PRO A 367 14.92 5.47 -13.99
CA PRO A 367 14.34 4.24 -13.48
C PRO A 367 15.33 3.06 -13.43
N MET A 368 16.25 2.96 -14.42
CA MET A 368 17.26 1.89 -14.41
C MET A 368 18.32 2.07 -13.32
N LEU A 369 18.85 3.30 -13.20
CA LEU A 369 19.83 3.62 -12.15
C LEU A 369 19.22 3.42 -10.77
N TRP A 370 17.97 3.83 -10.61
CA TRP A 370 17.24 3.62 -9.36
C TRP A 370 16.97 2.14 -9.08
N GLY A 371 16.68 1.33 -10.09
CA GLY A 371 16.54 -0.12 -9.96
C GLY A 371 17.81 -0.76 -9.38
N TRP A 372 19.01 -0.41 -9.94
CA TRP A 372 20.29 -0.88 -9.41
C TRP A 372 20.56 -0.37 -7.99
N ALA A 373 20.35 0.93 -7.75
CA ALA A 373 20.52 1.52 -6.42
C ALA A 373 19.60 0.85 -5.38
N SER A 374 18.36 0.56 -5.76
CA SER A 374 17.40 -0.15 -4.92
C SER A 374 17.89 -1.54 -4.52
N GLY A 375 18.44 -2.30 -5.47
CA GLY A 375 19.05 -3.61 -5.22
C GLY A 375 20.22 -3.52 -4.24
N ILE A 376 21.11 -2.54 -4.42
CA ILE A 376 22.25 -2.31 -3.54
C ILE A 376 21.77 -1.90 -2.12
N ILE A 377 20.85 -0.93 -2.03
CA ILE A 377 20.29 -0.48 -0.74
C ILE A 377 19.66 -1.65 0.00
N PHE A 378 18.83 -2.43 -0.68
CA PHE A 378 18.17 -3.60 -0.11
C PHE A 378 19.17 -4.65 0.36
N GLY A 379 20.18 -4.99 -0.46
CA GLY A 379 21.22 -5.94 -0.13
C GLY A 379 22.04 -5.51 1.09
N CYS A 380 22.52 -4.26 1.10
CA CYS A 380 23.26 -3.70 2.23
C CYS A 380 22.40 -3.68 3.51
N ALA A 381 21.15 -3.22 3.42
CA ALA A 381 20.25 -3.18 4.55
C ALA A 381 19.95 -4.58 5.11
N SER A 382 19.80 -5.58 4.24
CA SER A 382 19.58 -6.98 4.63
C SER A 382 20.78 -7.53 5.41
N VAL A 383 22.01 -7.27 4.95
CA VAL A 383 23.23 -7.67 5.66
C VAL A 383 23.33 -6.97 7.03
N ILE A 384 23.03 -5.66 7.08
CA ILE A 384 23.01 -4.90 8.33
C ILE A 384 21.96 -5.45 9.29
N ALA A 385 20.75 -5.69 8.81
CA ALA A 385 19.66 -6.25 9.60
C ALA A 385 20.00 -7.64 10.17
N ALA A 386 20.63 -8.50 9.36
CA ALA A 386 21.07 -9.81 9.79
C ALA A 386 22.15 -9.73 10.89
N ARG A 387 23.12 -8.82 10.75
CA ARG A 387 24.21 -8.63 11.72
C ARG A 387 23.73 -7.97 13.02
N THR A 388 22.90 -6.92 12.91
CA THR A 388 22.45 -6.14 14.09
C THR A 388 21.28 -6.79 14.81
N ARG A 389 20.50 -7.61 14.12
CA ARG A 389 19.27 -8.26 14.58
C ARG A 389 18.23 -7.26 15.14
N GLN A 390 18.31 -5.99 14.78
CA GLN A 390 17.37 -4.96 15.25
C GLN A 390 16.03 -5.12 14.53
N PRO A 391 14.90 -5.26 15.24
CA PRO A 391 13.58 -5.49 14.65
C PRO A 391 13.12 -4.36 13.70
N ARG A 392 13.57 -3.12 13.91
CA ARG A 392 13.16 -1.95 13.11
C ARG A 392 13.42 -2.10 11.60
N TRP A 393 14.42 -2.92 11.20
CA TRP A 393 14.73 -3.17 9.79
C TRP A 393 13.68 -4.05 9.09
N LEU A 394 12.91 -4.83 9.84
CA LEU A 394 12.02 -5.84 9.28
C LEU A 394 10.97 -5.21 8.37
N MET A 395 10.25 -4.18 8.84
CA MET A 395 9.15 -3.60 8.08
C MET A 395 9.60 -2.97 6.75
N PRO A 396 10.60 -2.07 6.70
CA PRO A 396 11.01 -1.49 5.42
C PRO A 396 11.65 -2.51 4.48
N LEU A 397 12.31 -3.56 4.99
CA LEU A 397 12.77 -4.67 4.14
C LEU A 397 11.61 -5.43 3.52
N LEU A 398 10.55 -5.71 4.27
CA LEU A 398 9.35 -6.35 3.74
C LEU A 398 8.63 -5.46 2.72
N MET A 399 8.57 -4.14 2.94
CA MET A 399 7.98 -3.20 1.98
C MET A 399 8.70 -3.28 0.63
N VAL A 400 10.04 -3.29 0.62
CA VAL A 400 10.83 -3.40 -0.61
C VAL A 400 10.70 -4.79 -1.25
N ALA A 401 10.82 -5.86 -0.45
CA ALA A 401 10.75 -7.23 -0.94
C ALA A 401 9.39 -7.58 -1.56
N LEU A 402 8.30 -7.05 -1.00
CA LEU A 402 6.94 -7.34 -1.46
C LEU A 402 6.46 -6.40 -2.57
N ALA A 403 7.21 -5.35 -2.91
CA ALA A 403 6.81 -4.39 -3.94
C ALA A 403 6.66 -5.05 -5.32
N TYR A 404 7.64 -5.87 -5.74
CA TYR A 404 7.56 -6.56 -7.01
C TYR A 404 6.44 -7.62 -7.06
N PRO A 405 6.32 -8.55 -6.10
CA PRO A 405 5.17 -9.45 -6.06
C PRO A 405 3.81 -8.73 -6.10
N HIS A 406 3.69 -7.58 -5.43
CA HIS A 406 2.47 -6.76 -5.49
C HIS A 406 2.24 -6.18 -6.88
N ALA A 407 3.26 -5.62 -7.54
CA ALA A 407 3.17 -5.13 -8.90
C ALA A 407 2.77 -6.26 -9.88
N ALA A 408 3.33 -7.45 -9.71
CA ALA A 408 3.00 -8.63 -10.51
C ALA A 408 1.55 -9.08 -10.31
N LEU A 409 1.04 -9.03 -9.07
CA LEU A 409 -0.38 -9.30 -8.79
C LEU A 409 -1.30 -8.27 -9.46
N ALA A 410 -0.94 -6.98 -9.40
CA ALA A 410 -1.71 -5.93 -10.08
C ALA A 410 -1.71 -6.15 -11.60
N TRP A 411 -0.57 -6.56 -12.18
CA TRP A 411 -0.46 -6.90 -13.60
C TRP A 411 -1.36 -8.07 -13.98
N HIS A 412 -1.26 -9.18 -13.28
CA HIS A 412 -2.02 -10.39 -13.62
C HIS A 412 -3.49 -10.34 -13.15
N GLY A 413 -3.79 -9.54 -12.14
CA GLY A 413 -5.13 -9.46 -11.55
C GLY A 413 -6.16 -8.73 -12.41
N ASP A 414 -5.72 -7.78 -13.24
CA ASP A 414 -6.59 -7.03 -14.15
C ASP A 414 -5.78 -6.59 -15.39
N ALA A 415 -6.46 -6.30 -16.48
CA ALA A 415 -5.89 -5.67 -17.67
C ALA A 415 -6.43 -4.24 -17.89
N ASN A 416 -7.29 -3.77 -16.98
CA ASN A 416 -7.75 -2.39 -16.93
C ASN A 416 -7.07 -1.65 -15.78
N ASP A 417 -6.72 -0.39 -15.98
CA ASP A 417 -6.15 0.50 -14.94
C ASP A 417 -4.98 -0.11 -14.14
N VAL A 418 -4.16 -0.93 -14.79
CA VAL A 418 -3.07 -1.68 -14.15
C VAL A 418 -2.16 -0.77 -13.35
N GLY A 419 -1.85 0.43 -13.88
CA GLY A 419 -1.04 1.44 -13.20
C GLY A 419 -1.64 1.88 -11.86
N ARG A 420 -2.95 2.15 -11.82
CA ARG A 420 -3.66 2.47 -10.58
C ARG A 420 -3.64 1.31 -9.59
N HIS A 421 -3.81 0.08 -10.06
CA HIS A 421 -3.77 -1.10 -9.20
C HIS A 421 -2.38 -1.36 -8.62
N ALA A 422 -1.33 -1.04 -9.38
CA ALA A 422 0.06 -1.19 -8.98
C ALA A 422 0.62 0.00 -8.18
N LEU A 423 -0.08 1.15 -8.13
CA LEU A 423 0.43 2.37 -7.51
C LEU A 423 0.91 2.17 -6.07
N GLN A 424 0.21 1.35 -5.29
CA GLN A 424 0.64 1.02 -3.92
C GLN A 424 1.97 0.27 -3.89
N ALA A 425 2.29 -0.54 -4.90
CA ALA A 425 3.58 -1.23 -4.98
C ALA A 425 4.71 -0.22 -5.19
N GLY A 426 4.50 0.81 -6.02
CA GLY A 426 5.43 1.93 -6.20
C GLY A 426 5.66 2.69 -4.89
N VAL A 427 4.59 3.03 -4.18
CA VAL A 427 4.68 3.72 -2.89
C VAL A 427 5.41 2.87 -1.84
N HIS A 428 5.10 1.58 -1.74
CA HIS A 428 5.80 0.65 -0.84
C HIS A 428 7.30 0.61 -1.12
N LEU A 429 7.68 0.46 -2.39
CA LEU A 429 9.08 0.41 -2.80
C LEU A 429 9.81 1.68 -2.38
N GLN A 430 9.30 2.83 -2.82
CA GLN A 430 9.98 4.10 -2.61
C GLN A 430 10.06 4.48 -1.12
N LEU A 431 8.94 4.41 -0.42
CA LEU A 431 8.92 4.70 1.02
C LEU A 431 9.82 3.74 1.81
N GLY A 432 9.79 2.45 1.47
CA GLY A 432 10.66 1.44 2.08
C GLY A 432 12.14 1.74 1.90
N LEU A 433 12.55 2.11 0.68
CA LEU A 433 13.94 2.48 0.36
C LEU A 433 14.38 3.72 1.13
N TRP A 434 13.56 4.76 1.20
CA TRP A 434 13.89 5.96 1.97
C TRP A 434 14.03 5.66 3.47
N ILE A 435 13.16 4.82 4.03
CA ILE A 435 13.28 4.41 5.43
C ILE A 435 14.56 3.59 5.67
N LEU A 436 14.93 2.70 4.72
CA LEU A 436 16.19 1.95 4.80
C LEU A 436 17.41 2.88 4.76
N LEU A 437 17.41 3.88 3.88
CA LEU A 437 18.48 4.90 3.82
C LEU A 437 18.57 5.71 5.12
N LEU A 438 17.44 6.14 5.68
CA LEU A 438 17.39 6.84 6.95
C LEU A 438 17.96 5.99 8.09
N PHE A 439 17.63 4.71 8.15
CA PHE A 439 18.16 3.81 9.19
C PHE A 439 19.66 3.51 8.99
N ALA A 440 20.13 3.44 7.73
CA ALA A 440 21.55 3.30 7.45
C ALA A 440 22.33 4.56 7.89
N ALA A 441 21.83 5.74 7.55
CA ALA A 441 22.40 7.01 8.00
C ALA A 441 22.39 7.12 9.56
N ASP A 442 21.27 6.77 10.19
CA ASP A 442 21.13 6.74 11.65
C ASP A 442 22.20 5.87 12.33
N MET A 443 22.46 4.70 11.78
CA MET A 443 23.48 3.79 12.31
C MET A 443 24.90 4.39 12.19
N VAL A 444 25.21 4.99 11.03
CA VAL A 444 26.54 5.64 10.83
C VAL A 444 26.75 6.80 11.80
N PHE A 445 25.76 7.68 11.95
CA PHE A 445 25.85 8.83 12.85
C PHE A 445 25.90 8.41 14.32
N ALA A 446 25.06 7.47 14.74
CA ALA A 446 25.05 6.96 16.10
C ALA A 446 26.39 6.32 16.48
N ASN A 447 27.01 5.55 15.60
CA ASN A 447 28.32 4.92 15.84
C ASN A 447 29.45 5.95 15.94
N LYS A 448 29.52 6.94 15.01
CA LYS A 448 30.50 8.00 15.06
C LYS A 448 30.41 8.82 16.37
N PHE A 449 29.21 9.08 16.83
CA PHE A 449 28.98 9.83 18.07
C PHE A 449 29.41 9.04 19.31
N ARG A 450 29.12 7.73 19.37
CA ARG A 450 29.58 6.84 20.45
C ARG A 450 31.10 6.76 20.50
N GLN A 451 31.77 6.60 19.38
CA GLN A 451 33.24 6.57 19.30
C GLN A 451 33.86 7.89 19.78
N ARG A 452 33.30 9.05 19.41
CA ARG A 452 33.77 10.35 19.87
C ARG A 452 33.59 10.51 21.40
N ALA A 453 32.44 10.12 21.92
CA ALA A 453 32.17 10.16 23.35
C ALA A 453 33.17 9.28 24.15
N GLN A 454 33.45 8.08 23.68
CA GLN A 454 34.41 7.16 24.27
C GLN A 454 35.84 7.75 24.28
N ARG A 455 36.27 8.36 23.15
CA ARG A 455 37.61 9.02 23.07
C ARG A 455 37.72 10.20 24.05
N LEU A 456 36.67 11.00 24.23
CA LEU A 456 36.67 12.13 25.16
C LEU A 456 36.77 11.65 26.61
N ILE A 457 36.12 10.56 27.00
CA ILE A 457 36.20 9.94 28.32
C ILE A 457 37.63 9.40 28.59
N GLN A 458 38.29 8.82 27.56
CA GLN A 458 39.65 8.30 27.68
C GLN A 458 40.73 9.41 27.82
N ILE A 459 40.45 10.62 27.29
CA ILE A 459 41.39 11.76 27.36
C ILE A 459 41.31 12.48 28.71
N GLN A 460 40.28 12.26 29.55
CA GLN A 460 40.14 12.85 30.90
C GLN A 460 40.21 11.79 32.02
N PRO A 461 41.29 11.01 32.14
CA PRO A 461 41.40 10.05 33.25
C PRO A 461 41.76 10.65 34.57
N GLY A 462 41.91 12.00 34.71
CA GLY A 462 42.42 12.65 35.90
C GLY A 462 41.51 13.63 36.65
N ALA A 463 40.26 13.88 36.17
CA ALA A 463 39.38 14.89 36.73
C ALA A 463 38.39 14.37 37.81
N ALA A 464 38.44 13.10 38.18
CA ALA A 464 37.52 12.46 39.11
C ALA A 464 38.19 12.08 40.46
N SER A 465 39.41 12.60 40.75
CA SER A 465 40.11 12.33 42.00
C SER A 465 40.66 13.63 42.60
N VAL A 466 39.79 14.61 42.86
CA VAL A 466 40.04 15.69 43.84
C VAL A 466 38.76 15.94 44.59
#